data_118e14c1cfe0b6f4ff9d1bda9f19a0be
#
_entry.id   118e14c1cfe0b6f4ff9d1bda9f19a0be
#
_cell.length_a   1.000
_cell.length_b   1.000
_cell.length_c   1.000
_cell.angle_alpha   90.00
_cell.angle_beta   90.00
_cell.angle_gamma   90.00
#
_symmetry.space_group_name_H-M   'P 1'
#
loop_
_entity.id
_entity.type
_entity.pdbx_description
1 polymer ?
#
loop_
_entity_poly.entity_id
_entity_poly.type
_entity_poly.pdbx_seq_one_letter_code
_entity_poly.pdbx_strand_id
1 'polypeptide(L)' 'MAGRDWSEVVEESVRQHVDSTGDPVFSRQDLIDAELNWIVSETGSEGATPHMTLSRELQQLRDAGVLEFVDDRGTYRLVG' A
#
# COMPACT_ATOMS: atom_id res chain seq x y z
N MET A 1 -17.79 15.09 -2.24
CA MET A 1 -16.63 15.09 -3.12
C MET A 1 -15.97 13.72 -3.14
N ALA A 2 -15.61 13.24 -4.31
CA ALA A 2 -14.98 11.94 -4.42
C ALA A 2 -13.61 11.94 -3.74
N GLY A 3 -13.26 10.84 -3.10
CA GLY A 3 -11.93 10.66 -2.56
C GLY A 3 -10.90 10.43 -3.66
N ARG A 4 -9.65 10.36 -3.26
CA ARG A 4 -8.56 10.09 -4.18
C ARG A 4 -8.61 8.64 -4.66
N ASP A 5 -7.94 8.36 -5.76
CA ASP A 5 -7.86 7.03 -6.34
C ASP A 5 -7.06 6.09 -5.44
N TRP A 6 -7.56 4.88 -5.23
CA TRP A 6 -6.89 3.90 -4.37
C TRP A 6 -5.46 3.61 -4.84
N SER A 7 -5.27 3.40 -6.15
CA SER A 7 -3.93 3.07 -6.66
C SER A 7 -2.94 4.19 -6.39
N GLU A 8 -3.35 5.43 -6.57
CA GLU A 8 -2.51 6.60 -6.30
C GLU A 8 -2.18 6.72 -4.81
N VAL A 9 -3.21 6.60 -3.96
CA VAL A 9 -3.04 6.73 -2.51
C VAL A 9 -2.19 5.60 -1.95
N VAL A 10 -2.38 4.37 -2.42
CA VAL A 10 -1.58 3.23 -1.97
C VAL A 10 -0.12 3.41 -2.37
N GLU A 11 0.15 3.83 -3.61
CA GLU A 11 1.54 4.08 -4.02
C GLU A 11 2.18 5.15 -3.14
N GLU A 12 1.46 6.23 -2.87
CA GLU A 12 1.94 7.30 -2.01
C GLU A 12 2.20 6.81 -0.59
N SER A 13 1.29 5.97 -0.05
CA SER A 13 1.45 5.42 1.29
C SER A 13 2.69 4.52 1.39
N VAL A 14 2.96 3.73 0.35
CA VAL A 14 4.16 2.88 0.30
C VAL A 14 5.41 3.77 0.35
N ARG A 15 5.45 4.82 -0.45
CA ARG A 15 6.60 5.73 -0.48
C ARG A 15 6.79 6.44 0.86
N GLN A 16 5.70 6.87 1.49
CA GLN A 16 5.75 7.49 2.81
C GLN A 16 6.27 6.52 3.86
N HIS A 17 5.80 5.28 3.82
CA HIS A 17 6.20 4.25 4.79
C HIS A 17 7.70 3.93 4.64
N VAL A 18 8.16 3.73 3.41
CA VAL A 18 9.57 3.46 3.11
C VAL A 18 10.44 4.64 3.56
N ASP A 19 10.01 5.85 3.29
CA ASP A 19 10.73 7.06 3.68
C ASP A 19 10.82 7.19 5.20
N SER A 20 9.74 6.87 5.89
CA SER A 20 9.66 6.93 7.35
C SER A 20 10.55 5.89 8.04
N THR A 21 10.60 4.67 7.50
CA THR A 21 11.41 3.59 8.10
C THR A 21 12.84 3.58 7.62
N GLY A 22 13.13 4.18 6.47
CA GLY A 22 14.43 4.13 5.83
C GLY A 22 14.75 2.78 5.20
N ASP A 23 13.76 1.91 5.02
CA ASP A 23 13.93 0.56 4.51
C ASP A 23 12.94 0.33 3.35
N PRO A 24 13.40 -0.04 2.15
CA PRO A 24 12.52 -0.30 1.03
C PRO A 24 11.68 -1.56 1.17
N VAL A 25 12.03 -2.44 2.11
CA VAL A 25 11.30 -3.69 2.37
C VAL A 25 10.24 -3.44 3.43
N PHE A 26 9.03 -3.91 3.18
CA PHE A 26 7.92 -3.80 4.13
C PHE A 26 6.98 -4.98 3.95
N SER A 27 6.27 -5.35 5.02
CA SER A 27 5.22 -6.35 4.92
C SER A 27 3.88 -5.67 4.69
N ARG A 28 2.93 -6.41 4.12
CA ARG A 28 1.56 -5.94 3.99
C ARG A 28 0.98 -5.55 5.35
N GLN A 29 1.26 -6.35 6.37
CA GLN A 29 0.75 -6.09 7.72
C GLN A 29 1.33 -4.79 8.30
N ASP A 30 2.62 -4.55 8.09
CA ASP A 30 3.25 -3.30 8.53
C ASP A 30 2.58 -2.09 7.87
N LEU A 31 2.30 -2.19 6.58
CA LEU A 31 1.65 -1.11 5.85
C LEU A 31 0.22 -0.90 6.34
N ILE A 32 -0.51 -1.97 6.60
CA ILE A 32 -1.86 -1.90 7.16
C ILE A 32 -1.83 -1.17 8.50
N ASP A 33 -0.94 -1.58 9.40
CA ASP A 33 -0.87 -1.02 10.74
C ASP A 33 -0.47 0.46 10.72
N ALA A 34 0.41 0.83 9.81
CA ALA A 34 0.95 2.19 9.77
C ALA A 34 0.10 3.15 8.93
N GLU A 35 -0.46 2.68 7.82
CA GLU A 35 -0.98 3.57 6.78
C GLU A 35 -2.45 3.37 6.43
N LEU A 36 -3.09 2.27 6.84
CA LEU A 36 -4.45 1.96 6.38
C LEU A 36 -5.46 3.05 6.75
N ASN A 37 -5.38 3.59 7.96
CA ASN A 37 -6.27 4.66 8.40
C ASN A 37 -6.14 5.90 7.51
N TRP A 38 -4.91 6.26 7.16
CA TRP A 38 -4.65 7.37 6.26
C TRP A 38 -5.20 7.09 4.86
N ILE A 39 -4.99 5.87 4.35
CA ILE A 39 -5.47 5.47 3.04
C ILE A 39 -7.00 5.57 2.98
N VAL A 40 -7.67 5.03 3.98
CA VAL A 40 -9.14 5.08 4.06
C VAL A 40 -9.63 6.53 4.11
N SER A 41 -8.95 7.37 4.88
CA SER A 41 -9.30 8.78 4.98
C SER A 41 -9.13 9.51 3.65
N GLU A 42 -8.03 9.25 2.94
CA GLU A 42 -7.74 9.93 1.67
C GLU A 42 -8.62 9.44 0.53
N THR A 43 -9.00 8.19 0.53
CA THR A 43 -9.85 7.62 -0.53
C THR A 43 -11.33 7.82 -0.25
N GLY A 44 -11.70 8.16 0.97
CA GLY A 44 -13.10 8.24 1.38
C GLY A 44 -13.80 6.89 1.36
N SER A 45 -13.05 5.81 1.53
CA SER A 45 -13.58 4.46 1.43
C SER A 45 -14.55 4.16 2.57
N GLU A 46 -15.72 3.63 2.22
CA GLU A 46 -16.72 3.17 3.17
C GLU A 46 -16.88 1.65 3.11
N GLY A 47 -15.98 0.98 2.38
CA GLY A 47 -16.04 -0.47 2.20
C GLY A 47 -15.77 -1.22 3.50
N ALA A 48 -16.36 -2.40 3.61
CA ALA A 48 -16.24 -3.23 4.81
C ALA A 48 -14.88 -3.93 4.91
N THR A 49 -14.10 -3.99 3.81
CA THR A 49 -12.86 -4.75 3.76
C THR A 49 -11.73 -3.94 3.11
N PRO A 50 -11.33 -2.78 3.70
CA PRO A 50 -10.28 -1.96 3.08
C PRO A 50 -8.93 -2.67 2.99
N HIS A 51 -8.64 -3.59 3.92
CA HIS A 51 -7.39 -4.36 3.87
C HIS A 51 -7.33 -5.29 2.65
N MET A 52 -8.46 -5.78 2.17
CA MET A 52 -8.50 -6.60 0.94
C MET A 52 -8.26 -5.75 -0.29
N THR A 53 -8.84 -4.56 -0.32
CA THR A 53 -8.59 -3.60 -1.41
C THR A 53 -7.12 -3.20 -1.44
N LEU A 54 -6.53 -2.96 -0.29
CA LEU A 54 -5.11 -2.65 -0.18
C LEU A 54 -4.25 -3.79 -0.75
N SER A 55 -4.57 -5.04 -0.38
CA SER A 55 -3.83 -6.20 -0.89
C SER A 55 -3.88 -6.28 -2.41
N ARG A 56 -5.04 -6.04 -3.00
CA ARG A 56 -5.20 -6.06 -4.45
C ARG A 56 -4.39 -4.94 -5.11
N GLU A 57 -4.41 -3.75 -4.52
CA GLU A 57 -3.65 -2.62 -5.06
C GLU A 57 -2.14 -2.86 -4.97
N LEU A 58 -1.67 -3.50 -3.90
CA LEU A 58 -0.25 -3.87 -3.80
C LEU A 58 0.14 -4.85 -4.89
N GLN A 59 -0.72 -5.81 -5.21
CA GLN A 59 -0.46 -6.75 -6.31
C GLN A 59 -0.42 -6.03 -7.65
N GLN A 60 -1.29 -5.06 -7.88
CA GLN A 60 -1.27 -4.26 -9.09
C GLN A 60 0.02 -3.45 -9.21
N LEU A 61 0.50 -2.88 -8.12
CA LEU A 61 1.77 -2.15 -8.12
C LEU A 61 2.94 -3.09 -8.42
N ARG A 62 2.88 -4.32 -7.92
CA ARG A 62 3.87 -5.33 -8.27
C ARG A 62 3.84 -5.64 -9.76
N ASP A 63 2.65 -5.84 -10.32
CA ASP A 63 2.49 -6.15 -11.75
C ASP A 63 2.97 -4.99 -12.62
N ALA A 64 2.85 -3.76 -12.13
CA ALA A 64 3.34 -2.57 -12.82
C ALA A 64 4.84 -2.32 -12.67
N GLY A 65 5.53 -3.14 -11.87
CA GLY A 65 6.97 -2.99 -11.66
C GLY A 65 7.35 -1.97 -10.60
N VAL A 66 6.39 -1.44 -9.85
CA VAL A 66 6.65 -0.49 -8.75
C VAL A 66 7.11 -1.23 -7.50
N LEU A 67 6.58 -2.43 -7.28
CA LEU A 67 6.94 -3.29 -6.16
C LEU A 67 7.42 -4.65 -6.68
N GLU A 68 8.16 -5.35 -5.84
CA GLU A 68 8.49 -6.75 -6.11
C GLU A 68 8.26 -7.60 -4.86
N PHE A 69 7.96 -8.87 -5.04
CA PHE A 69 7.85 -9.81 -3.91
C PHE A 69 9.25 -10.15 -3.38
N VAL A 70 9.36 -10.11 -2.04
CA VAL A 70 10.55 -10.63 -1.35
C VAL A 70 10.31 -12.08 -0.97
N ASP A 71 9.07 -12.41 -0.56
CA ASP A 71 8.66 -13.77 -0.24
C ASP A 71 7.16 -13.95 -0.49
N ASP A 72 6.65 -15.17 -0.30
CA ASP A 72 5.25 -15.51 -0.53
C ASP A 72 4.34 -15.12 0.65
N ARG A 73 4.86 -14.42 1.64
CA ARG A 73 4.13 -14.09 2.88
C ARG A 73 3.66 -12.65 2.92
N GLY A 74 3.62 -11.99 1.78
CA GLY A 74 3.17 -10.60 1.71
C GLY A 74 4.24 -9.58 2.05
N THR A 75 5.51 -9.93 1.88
CA THR A 75 6.62 -8.99 2.01
C THR A 75 6.97 -8.43 0.65
N TYR A 76 7.04 -7.12 0.55
CA TYR A 76 7.29 -6.41 -0.69
C TYR A 76 8.52 -5.52 -0.56
N ARG A 77 9.10 -5.16 -1.71
CA ARG A 77 10.16 -4.17 -1.77
C ARG A 77 9.81 -3.12 -2.81
N LEU A 78 9.98 -1.85 -2.46
CA LEU A 78 9.80 -0.74 -3.39
C LEU A 78 10.97 -0.72 -4.38
N VAL A 79 10.65 -0.79 -5.68
CA VAL A 79 11.61 -0.77 -6.76
C VAL A 79 11.85 0.68 -7.20
N GLY A 80 13.08 1.02 -7.37
CA GLY A 80 13.48 2.36 -7.82
C GLY A 80 13.62 3.32 -6.70
#